data_1baca26e5a4339ea67a0ab5e4a56f4d3
#
_entry.id   1baca26e5a4339ea67a0ab5e4a56f4d3
#
_cell.length_a   1.000
_cell.length_b   1.000
_cell.length_c   1.000
_cell.angle_alpha   90.00
_cell.angle_beta   90.00
_cell.angle_gamma   90.00
#
_symmetry.space_group_name_H-M   'P 1'
#
loop_
_entity.id
_entity.type
_entity.pdbx_description
1 polymer ?
#
loop_
_entity_poly.entity_id
_entity_poly.type
_entity_poly.pdbx_seq_one_letter_code
_entity_poly.pdbx_strand_id
1 'polypeptide(L)'
;FNIRRERRNEFIGEGYRYNDLIRWRAMDQLNGFQIEGIKLWGPMIKDYETAGLTDKLIYGKSDKENTISSPELSEYVRPYQVASTGLYYNGLNFCQAHYLSPIAESHFLITASDGETTSTSPIYQNPGWPIKANESADR
;
A
#
# COMPACT_ATOMS: atom_id res chain seq x y z
N PHE A 1 0.78 3.87 -24.57
CA PHE A 1 0.09 2.90 -23.69
C PHE A 1 0.74 1.51 -23.80
N ASN A 2 0.93 0.97 -24.98
CA ASN A 2 1.48 -0.37 -25.20
C ASN A 2 2.91 -0.56 -24.63
N ILE A 3 3.79 0.42 -24.78
CA ILE A 3 5.17 0.35 -24.25
C ILE A 3 5.18 0.16 -22.73
N ARG A 4 4.30 0.90 -22.00
CA ARG A 4 4.21 0.76 -20.55
C ARG A 4 3.66 -0.61 -20.13
N ARG A 5 2.73 -1.17 -20.91
CA ARG A 5 2.19 -2.50 -20.68
C ARG A 5 3.24 -3.58 -20.91
N GLU A 6 3.96 -3.52 -22.04
CA GLU A 6 5.03 -4.45 -22.35
C GLU A 6 6.12 -4.40 -21.28
N ARG A 7 6.59 -3.19 -20.94
CA ARG A 7 7.58 -3.03 -19.88
C ARG A 7 7.13 -3.64 -18.55
N ARG A 8 5.86 -3.50 -18.17
CA ARG A 8 5.32 -4.12 -16.97
C ARG A 8 5.38 -5.65 -17.03
N ASN A 9 5.08 -6.22 -18.19
CA ASN A 9 5.07 -7.67 -18.38
C ASN A 9 6.48 -8.26 -18.40
N GLU A 10 7.41 -7.61 -19.09
CA GLU A 10 8.81 -8.03 -19.19
C GLU A 10 9.54 -8.00 -17.84
N PHE A 11 9.24 -7.03 -16.99
CA PHE A 11 9.91 -6.84 -15.70
C PHE A 11 9.07 -7.28 -14.49
N ILE A 12 8.17 -8.25 -14.67
CA ILE A 12 7.43 -8.85 -13.54
C ILE A 12 8.41 -9.49 -12.55
N GLY A 13 8.30 -9.10 -11.28
CA GLY A 13 9.15 -9.64 -10.20
C GLY A 13 10.52 -9.00 -10.06
N GLU A 14 10.93 -8.10 -10.95
CA GLU A 14 12.25 -7.45 -10.89
C GLU A 14 12.31 -6.16 -10.08
N GLY A 15 11.21 -5.77 -9.43
CA GLY A 15 11.15 -4.62 -8.54
C GLY A 15 11.11 -3.23 -9.20
N TYR A 16 11.09 -3.16 -10.54
CA TYR A 16 11.12 -1.87 -11.27
C TYR A 16 9.80 -1.10 -11.25
N ARG A 17 8.69 -1.73 -10.86
CA ARG A 17 7.35 -1.13 -10.97
C ARG A 17 7.19 0.17 -10.22
N TYR A 18 7.72 0.25 -9.00
CA TYR A 18 7.66 1.47 -8.19
C TYR A 18 8.37 2.65 -8.87
N ASN A 19 9.60 2.43 -9.33
CA ASN A 19 10.37 3.46 -10.04
C ASN A 19 9.71 3.90 -11.35
N ASP A 20 9.08 2.98 -12.06
CA ASP A 20 8.33 3.29 -13.27
C ASP A 20 7.10 4.16 -12.99
N LEU A 21 6.35 3.87 -11.92
CA LEU A 21 5.20 4.67 -11.52
C LEU A 21 5.60 6.08 -11.10
N ILE A 22 6.70 6.23 -10.35
CA ILE A 22 7.26 7.53 -10.00
C ILE A 22 7.65 8.30 -11.26
N ARG A 23 8.45 7.70 -12.14
CA ARG A 23 8.95 8.33 -13.37
C ARG A 23 7.82 8.74 -14.32
N TRP A 24 6.75 7.96 -14.37
CA TRP A 24 5.59 8.25 -15.21
C TRP A 24 4.56 9.16 -14.54
N ARG A 25 4.80 9.59 -13.31
CA ARG A 25 3.83 10.31 -12.47
C ARG A 25 2.45 9.64 -12.47
N ALA A 26 2.44 8.35 -12.15
CA ALA A 26 1.26 7.49 -12.23
C ALA A 26 0.99 6.75 -10.90
N MET A 27 1.45 7.30 -9.77
CA MET A 27 1.26 6.72 -8.44
C MET A 27 -0.20 6.83 -7.95
N ASP A 28 -0.96 7.77 -8.48
CA ASP A 28 -2.40 7.93 -8.23
C ASP A 28 -3.21 6.66 -8.55
N GLN A 29 -2.72 5.82 -9.47
CA GLN A 29 -3.33 4.53 -9.80
C GLN A 29 -3.30 3.54 -8.62
N LEU A 30 -2.49 3.80 -7.60
CA LEU A 30 -2.40 2.95 -6.41
C LEU A 30 -3.41 3.32 -5.32
N ASN A 31 -4.04 4.50 -5.40
CA ASN A 31 -4.99 4.92 -4.38
C ASN A 31 -6.17 3.95 -4.29
N GLY A 32 -6.41 3.47 -3.07
CA GLY A 32 -7.46 2.51 -2.79
C GLY A 32 -7.18 1.09 -3.31
N PHE A 33 -6.00 0.84 -3.92
CA PHE A 33 -5.67 -0.50 -4.39
C PHE A 33 -5.54 -1.47 -3.22
N GLN A 34 -6.29 -2.54 -3.28
CA GLN A 34 -6.23 -3.66 -2.33
C GLN A 34 -5.90 -4.96 -3.07
N ILE A 35 -5.32 -5.91 -2.34
CA ILE A 35 -5.15 -7.27 -2.84
C ILE A 35 -6.50 -7.98 -2.70
N GLU A 36 -7.19 -8.17 -3.82
CA GLU A 36 -8.56 -8.71 -3.84
C GLU A 36 -8.60 -10.20 -3.50
N GLY A 37 -7.66 -10.98 -3.99
CA GLY A 37 -7.59 -12.37 -3.62
C GLY A 37 -7.46 -13.32 -4.80
N ILE A 38 -7.51 -14.60 -4.46
CA ILE A 38 -7.42 -15.71 -5.40
C ILE A 38 -8.80 -16.33 -5.55
N LYS A 39 -9.30 -16.46 -6.77
CA LYS A 39 -10.56 -17.14 -7.03
C LYS A 39 -10.46 -18.62 -6.71
N LEU A 40 -11.35 -19.09 -5.86
CA LEU A 40 -11.54 -20.54 -5.64
C LEU A 40 -12.38 -21.13 -6.75
N TRP A 41 -12.09 -22.34 -7.14
CA TRP A 41 -12.81 -23.05 -8.19
C TRP A 41 -12.65 -24.57 -8.05
N GLY A 42 -13.68 -25.31 -8.52
CA GLY A 42 -13.65 -26.76 -8.54
C GLY A 42 -13.39 -27.42 -7.19
N PRO A 43 -12.36 -28.28 -7.09
CA PRO A 43 -12.03 -28.99 -5.86
C PRO A 43 -11.70 -28.10 -4.67
N MET A 44 -11.12 -26.92 -4.88
CA MET A 44 -10.72 -26.00 -3.79
C MET A 44 -11.93 -25.55 -2.96
N ILE A 45 -13.10 -25.32 -3.58
CA ILE A 45 -14.32 -24.96 -2.85
C ILE A 45 -14.75 -26.11 -1.94
N LYS A 46 -14.68 -27.35 -2.43
CA LYS A 46 -15.01 -28.54 -1.64
C LYS A 46 -14.10 -28.75 -0.45
N ASP A 47 -12.82 -28.37 -0.57
CA ASP A 47 -11.87 -28.43 0.53
C ASP A 47 -12.30 -27.49 1.66
N TYR A 48 -12.77 -26.28 1.35
CA TYR A 48 -13.33 -25.35 2.34
C TYR A 48 -14.62 -25.88 2.96
N GLU A 49 -15.52 -26.46 2.17
CA GLU A 49 -16.76 -27.09 2.66
C GLU A 49 -16.45 -28.26 3.61
N THR A 50 -15.54 -29.13 3.21
CA THR A 50 -15.13 -30.31 4.01
C THR A 50 -14.46 -29.90 5.32
N ALA A 51 -13.68 -28.81 5.30
CA ALA A 51 -13.02 -28.26 6.49
C ALA A 51 -13.98 -27.45 7.40
N GLY A 52 -15.25 -27.27 7.02
CA GLY A 52 -16.21 -26.46 7.76
C GLY A 52 -15.89 -24.96 7.76
N LEU A 53 -15.20 -24.47 6.72
CA LEU A 53 -14.71 -23.10 6.60
C LEU A 53 -15.52 -22.27 5.59
N THR A 54 -16.72 -22.69 5.25
CA THR A 54 -17.60 -21.98 4.28
C THR A 54 -17.90 -20.54 4.69
N ASP A 55 -17.94 -20.25 5.99
CA ASP A 55 -18.14 -18.88 6.49
C ASP A 55 -17.04 -17.90 6.07
N LYS A 56 -15.84 -18.41 5.80
CA LYS A 56 -14.73 -17.62 5.30
C LYS A 56 -14.88 -17.20 3.84
N LEU A 57 -15.81 -17.82 3.13
CA LEU A 57 -16.16 -17.50 1.75
C LEU A 57 -17.33 -16.52 1.63
N ILE A 58 -17.83 -16.01 2.77
CA ILE A 58 -18.97 -15.10 2.83
C ILE A 58 -18.48 -13.77 3.40
N TYR A 59 -18.57 -12.72 2.59
CA TYR A 59 -18.18 -11.38 3.02
C TYR A 59 -18.94 -10.90 4.26
N GLY A 60 -18.22 -10.33 5.22
CA GLY A 60 -18.80 -9.75 6.43
C GLY A 60 -19.33 -10.74 7.47
N LYS A 61 -19.17 -12.04 7.26
CA LYS A 61 -19.64 -13.05 8.23
C LYS A 61 -18.75 -13.14 9.47
N SER A 62 -17.46 -12.85 9.30
CA SER A 62 -16.49 -12.80 10.41
C SER A 62 -15.46 -11.72 10.17
N ASP A 63 -15.41 -10.72 11.01
CA ASP A 63 -14.48 -9.59 10.88
C ASP A 63 -13.01 -10.01 10.98
N LYS A 64 -12.73 -11.01 11.82
CA LYS A 64 -11.36 -11.49 12.05
C LYS A 64 -10.92 -12.56 11.05
N GLU A 65 -11.88 -13.27 10.49
CA GLU A 65 -11.65 -14.46 9.67
C GLU A 65 -12.20 -14.33 8.25
N ASN A 66 -12.73 -13.14 7.93
CA ASN A 66 -13.24 -12.87 6.61
C ASN A 66 -12.11 -12.85 5.58
N THR A 67 -12.09 -13.84 4.72
CA THR A 67 -11.09 -14.01 3.66
C THR A 67 -11.56 -13.45 2.32
N ILE A 68 -12.77 -12.94 2.26
CA ILE A 68 -13.36 -12.34 1.05
C ILE A 68 -13.12 -10.83 1.06
N SER A 69 -12.68 -10.27 -0.07
CA SER A 69 -12.37 -8.85 -0.19
C SER A 69 -13.59 -7.95 -0.37
N SER A 70 -14.63 -8.44 -1.03
CA SER A 70 -15.87 -7.69 -1.22
C SER A 70 -17.06 -8.63 -1.47
N PRO A 71 -18.32 -8.16 -1.35
CA PRO A 71 -19.50 -8.97 -1.60
C PRO A 71 -19.56 -9.57 -3.02
N GLU A 72 -19.05 -8.82 -4.00
CA GLU A 72 -19.04 -9.21 -5.41
C GLU A 72 -18.04 -10.33 -5.71
N LEU A 73 -17.09 -10.53 -4.78
CA LEU A 73 -16.02 -11.52 -4.89
C LEU A 73 -16.24 -12.70 -3.95
N SER A 74 -17.48 -13.17 -3.82
CA SER A 74 -17.89 -14.18 -2.84
C SER A 74 -17.15 -15.53 -2.93
N GLU A 75 -16.50 -15.84 -4.04
CA GLU A 75 -15.69 -17.05 -4.21
C GLU A 75 -14.17 -16.78 -4.16
N TYR A 76 -13.76 -15.58 -3.72
CA TYR A 76 -12.36 -15.21 -3.66
C TYR A 76 -11.84 -15.24 -2.24
N VAL A 77 -10.69 -15.85 -2.03
CA VAL A 77 -9.97 -15.83 -0.77
C VAL A 77 -8.89 -14.76 -0.83
N ARG A 78 -8.93 -13.84 0.12
CA ARG A 78 -7.90 -12.82 0.25
C ARG A 78 -6.62 -13.46 0.80
N PRO A 79 -5.47 -13.39 0.10
CA PRO A 79 -4.24 -14.03 0.54
C PRO A 79 -3.65 -13.37 1.78
N TYR A 80 -4.02 -12.10 2.02
CA TYR A 80 -3.59 -11.32 3.18
C TYR A 80 -4.73 -10.44 3.67
N GLN A 81 -5.11 -10.61 4.91
CA GLN A 81 -6.12 -9.79 5.56
C GLN A 81 -5.47 -8.72 6.42
N VAL A 82 -5.75 -7.46 6.12
CA VAL A 82 -5.29 -6.31 6.90
C VAL A 82 -6.29 -6.04 8.01
N ALA A 83 -5.81 -5.85 9.24
CA ALA A 83 -6.66 -5.45 10.36
C ALA A 83 -7.31 -4.08 10.11
N SER A 84 -8.55 -3.89 10.57
CA SER A 84 -9.29 -2.63 10.39
C SER A 84 -8.58 -1.39 10.96
N THR A 85 -7.67 -1.60 11.90
CA THR A 85 -6.81 -0.56 12.48
C THR A 85 -5.52 -0.32 11.68
N GLY A 86 -5.27 -1.14 10.65
CA GLY A 86 -4.06 -1.05 9.85
C GLY A 86 -4.10 0.11 8.85
N LEU A 87 -2.93 0.69 8.58
CA LEU A 87 -2.78 1.81 7.63
C LEU A 87 -3.28 1.48 6.21
N TYR A 88 -3.26 0.22 5.83
CA TYR A 88 -3.63 -0.26 4.49
C TYR A 88 -4.99 -0.92 4.44
N TYR A 89 -5.80 -0.80 5.48
CA TYR A 89 -7.13 -1.41 5.54
C TYR A 89 -8.03 -0.95 4.38
N ASN A 90 -7.97 0.33 4.04
CA ASN A 90 -8.71 0.93 2.92
C ASN A 90 -7.92 0.92 1.60
N GLY A 91 -6.90 0.08 1.51
CA GLY A 91 -6.00 0.03 0.36
C GLY A 91 -4.79 0.94 0.48
N LEU A 92 -3.97 0.93 -0.57
CA LEU A 92 -2.79 1.78 -0.63
C LEU A 92 -3.21 3.26 -0.68
N ASN A 93 -2.46 4.09 0.00
CA ASN A 93 -2.66 5.52 0.03
C ASN A 93 -1.45 6.24 -0.58
N PHE A 94 -1.71 7.09 -1.53
CA PHE A 94 -0.70 7.89 -2.22
C PHE A 94 -1.09 9.37 -2.16
N CYS A 95 -0.08 10.22 -1.90
CA CYS A 95 -0.20 11.66 -2.04
C CYS A 95 0.97 12.21 -2.88
N GLN A 96 0.88 13.47 -3.29
CA GLN A 96 1.90 14.09 -4.16
C GLN A 96 3.31 14.12 -3.53
N ALA A 97 3.40 14.20 -2.21
CA ALA A 97 4.67 14.14 -1.49
C ALA A 97 5.45 12.85 -1.77
N HIS A 98 4.75 11.73 -2.00
CA HIS A 98 5.38 10.43 -2.25
C HIS A 98 6.19 10.32 -3.55
N TYR A 99 6.14 11.34 -4.43
CA TYR A 99 7.07 11.42 -5.56
C TYR A 99 8.49 11.79 -5.15
N LEU A 100 8.65 12.34 -3.95
CA LEU A 100 9.93 12.70 -3.36
C LEU A 100 10.10 11.98 -2.02
N SER A 101 11.32 11.60 -1.70
CA SER A 101 11.60 11.03 -0.38
C SER A 101 11.76 12.13 0.66
N PRO A 102 11.31 11.92 1.91
CA PRO A 102 11.58 12.89 2.98
C PRO A 102 13.08 12.98 3.28
N ILE A 103 13.53 14.16 3.68
CA ILE A 103 14.82 14.34 4.31
C ILE A 103 14.66 13.96 5.79
N ALA A 104 15.53 13.08 6.28
CA ALA A 104 15.42 12.60 7.66
C ALA A 104 15.64 13.74 8.68
N GLU A 105 14.88 13.71 9.78
CA GLU A 105 14.98 14.70 10.87
C GLU A 105 16.41 14.90 11.36
N SER A 106 17.22 13.85 11.41
CA SER A 106 18.62 13.92 11.81
C SER A 106 19.46 14.87 10.94
N HIS A 107 19.14 15.03 9.66
CA HIS A 107 19.85 15.99 8.79
C HIS A 107 19.54 17.44 9.16
N PHE A 108 18.31 17.72 9.61
CA PHE A 108 17.95 19.04 10.12
C PHE A 108 18.69 19.36 11.42
N LEU A 109 18.79 18.37 12.32
CA LEU A 109 19.53 18.55 13.59
C LEU A 109 21.02 18.75 13.36
N ILE A 110 21.65 17.98 12.47
CA ILE A 110 23.10 18.14 12.15
C ILE A 110 23.43 19.52 11.55
N THR A 111 22.48 20.05 10.76
CA THR A 111 22.67 21.36 10.09
C THR A 111 22.09 22.51 10.87
N ALA A 112 21.42 22.28 11.99
CA ALA A 112 20.89 23.31 12.86
C ALA A 112 22.01 24.14 13.48
N SER A 113 21.84 25.46 13.58
CA SER A 113 22.84 26.37 14.15
C SER A 113 23.08 26.12 15.64
N ASP A 114 22.11 25.59 16.36
CA ASP A 114 22.18 25.22 17.77
C ASP A 114 22.45 23.70 17.99
N GLY A 115 22.41 22.90 16.94
CA GLY A 115 22.58 21.45 16.99
C GLY A 115 21.44 20.68 17.67
N GLU A 116 20.37 21.36 18.09
CA GLU A 116 19.29 20.78 18.89
C GLU A 116 17.90 21.00 18.29
N THR A 117 17.69 22.09 17.55
CA THR A 117 16.37 22.52 17.10
C THR A 117 16.24 22.51 15.59
N THR A 118 15.41 21.63 15.06
CA THR A 118 15.24 21.48 13.59
C THR A 118 14.83 22.77 12.88
N SER A 119 14.12 23.68 13.55
CA SER A 119 13.70 24.97 12.98
C SER A 119 14.83 25.96 12.73
N THR A 120 16.01 25.76 13.32
CA THR A 120 17.21 26.59 13.10
C THR A 120 18.07 26.07 11.95
N SER A 121 17.70 24.98 11.34
CA SER A 121 18.36 24.40 10.18
C SER A 121 18.14 25.26 8.93
N PRO A 122 19.18 25.48 8.10
CA PRO A 122 19.05 26.22 6.84
C PRO A 122 18.48 25.39 5.68
N ILE A 123 18.29 24.09 5.85
CA ILE A 123 17.73 23.21 4.82
C ILE A 123 16.20 23.14 4.89
N TYR A 124 15.57 22.83 3.76
CA TYR A 124 14.13 22.73 3.64
C TYR A 124 13.72 21.29 3.36
N GLN A 125 12.60 20.89 3.93
CA GLN A 125 11.99 19.61 3.65
C GLN A 125 11.38 19.58 2.24
N ASN A 126 11.32 18.40 1.64
CA ASN A 126 10.57 18.21 0.41
C ASN A 126 9.07 18.52 0.63
N PRO A 127 8.40 19.14 -0.36
CA PRO A 127 7.02 19.57 -0.21
C PRO A 127 6.08 18.45 0.23
N GLY A 128 5.23 18.73 1.20
CA GLY A 128 4.24 17.79 1.73
C GLY A 128 4.80 16.79 2.75
N TRP A 129 6.09 16.83 3.05
CA TRP A 129 6.69 16.01 4.10
C TRP A 129 6.89 16.81 5.39
N PRO A 130 6.57 16.24 6.56
CA PRO A 130 6.91 16.83 7.85
C PRO A 130 8.43 16.74 8.11
N ILE A 131 8.96 17.62 8.95
CA ILE A 131 10.35 17.53 9.40
C ILE A 131 10.49 16.45 10.47
N LYS A 132 9.49 16.30 11.31
CA LYS A 132 9.50 15.37 12.44
C LYS A 132 9.35 13.94 12.00
N ALA A 133 10.13 13.05 12.59
CA ALA A 133 10.07 11.62 12.31
C ALA A 133 8.72 11.00 12.74
N ASN A 134 8.30 9.96 12.04
CA ASN A 134 7.05 9.20 12.27
C ASN A 134 5.75 9.98 12.06
N GLU A 135 5.79 11.12 11.42
CA GLU A 135 4.61 11.83 10.95
C GLU A 135 4.33 11.50 9.48
N SER A 136 3.06 11.46 9.11
CA SER A 136 2.64 11.17 7.73
C SER A 136 2.82 12.39 6.83
N ALA A 137 3.09 12.15 5.55
CA ALA A 137 3.03 13.19 4.53
C ALA A 137 1.62 13.81 4.46
N ASP A 138 1.56 15.09 4.10
CA ASP A 138 0.30 15.78 3.83
C ASP A 138 -0.39 15.17 2.61
N ARG A 139 -1.71 15.02 2.71
CA ARG A 139 -2.56 14.44 1.66
C ARG A 139 -2.93 15.45 0.59
#